data_e58e6b0c3364133b59b245636374e2e0
#
_entry.id   e58e6b0c3364133b59b245636374e2e0
#
_cell.length_a   1.000
_cell.length_b   1.000
_cell.length_c   1.000
_cell.angle_alpha   90.00
_cell.angle_beta   90.00
_cell.angle_gamma   90.00
#
_symmetry.space_group_name_H-M   'P 1'
#
loop_
_entity.id
_entity.type
_entity.pdbx_description
1 polymer ?
#
loop_
_entity_poly.entity_id
_entity_poly.type
_entity_poly.pdbx_seq_one_letter_code
_entity_poly.pdbx_strand_id
1 'polypeptide(L)'
;MNKQVLPEIKNPEVLEKAIKKYGVSIQSDMAIEEMSELTKAILKNRRIWRFGSEEELKKQVGNIVEEAADVLITVAQVIMMYDHEGKVQDIVDFKINRLRERLEKEEITQ
;
A
#
# COMPACT_ATOMS: atom_id res chain seq x y z
N MET A 1 18.26 -14.47 -8.79
CA MET A 1 17.01 -13.72 -8.68
C MET A 1 16.98 -12.93 -7.39
N ASN A 2 16.77 -11.66 -7.48
CA ASN A 2 16.73 -10.80 -6.30
C ASN A 2 15.42 -10.97 -5.55
N LYS A 3 15.52 -11.20 -4.25
CA LYS A 3 14.35 -11.19 -3.39
C LYS A 3 13.83 -9.77 -3.28
N GLN A 4 12.54 -9.58 -3.55
CA GLN A 4 11.89 -8.32 -3.26
C GLN A 4 11.64 -8.22 -1.77
N VAL A 5 12.09 -7.14 -1.18
CA VAL A 5 11.87 -6.86 0.24
C VAL A 5 10.83 -5.76 0.34
N LEU A 6 9.81 -6.01 1.15
CA LEU A 6 8.81 -4.98 1.40
C LEU A 6 9.44 -3.87 2.24
N PRO A 7 9.10 -2.61 1.96
CA PRO A 7 9.65 -1.51 2.74
C PRO A 7 9.11 -1.50 4.16
N GLU A 8 9.89 -0.91 5.06
CA GLU A 8 9.46 -0.68 6.43
C GLU A 8 9.54 0.80 6.74
N ILE A 9 8.77 1.24 7.73
CA ILE A 9 8.80 2.63 8.18
C ILE A 9 9.79 2.73 9.32
N LYS A 10 10.94 3.37 9.06
CA LYS A 10 12.05 3.41 10.01
C LYS A 10 11.88 4.36 11.19
N ASN A 11 11.13 5.43 11.01
CA ASN A 11 10.93 6.44 12.05
C ASN A 11 9.45 6.65 12.33
N PRO A 12 8.77 5.64 12.93
CA PRO A 12 7.32 5.75 13.16
C PRO A 12 6.93 6.90 14.07
N GLU A 13 7.82 7.38 14.93
CA GLU A 13 7.56 8.52 15.80
C GLU A 13 7.26 9.80 15.02
N VAL A 14 7.75 9.93 13.79
CA VAL A 14 7.43 11.08 12.92
C VAL A 14 5.95 11.04 12.55
N LEU A 15 5.42 9.86 12.28
CA LEU A 15 3.99 9.70 11.95
C LEU A 15 3.11 10.03 13.15
N GLU A 16 3.52 9.61 14.35
CA GLU A 16 2.80 9.95 15.58
C GLU A 16 2.74 11.45 15.79
N LYS A 17 3.84 12.15 15.54
CA LYS A 17 3.90 13.61 15.64
C LYS A 17 2.96 14.29 14.66
N ALA A 18 2.89 13.79 13.45
CA ALA A 18 1.99 14.33 12.42
C ALA A 18 0.53 14.15 12.83
N ILE A 19 0.17 12.97 13.34
CA ILE A 19 -1.18 12.70 13.82
C ILE A 19 -1.54 13.65 14.97
N LYS A 20 -0.62 13.85 15.87
CA LYS A 20 -0.81 14.74 17.02
C LYS A 20 -1.02 16.18 16.59
N LYS A 21 -0.23 16.63 15.61
CA LYS A 21 -0.27 18.03 15.14
C LYS A 21 -1.50 18.32 14.29
N TYR A 22 -1.85 17.45 13.36
CA TYR A 22 -2.91 17.69 12.37
C TYR A 22 -4.24 17.07 12.75
N GLY A 23 -4.23 16.02 13.56
CA GLY A 23 -5.45 15.37 14.04
C GLY A 23 -5.91 14.23 13.18
N VAL A 24 -6.73 13.36 13.78
CA VAL A 24 -7.23 12.14 13.14
C VAL A 24 -8.05 12.44 11.89
N SER A 25 -8.91 13.45 11.93
CA SER A 25 -9.77 13.79 10.80
C SER A 25 -8.97 14.17 9.56
N ILE A 26 -7.99 15.06 9.72
CA ILE A 26 -7.14 15.52 8.60
C ILE A 26 -6.29 14.35 8.07
N GLN A 27 -5.69 13.57 8.95
CA GLN A 27 -4.85 12.44 8.51
C GLN A 27 -5.67 11.34 7.85
N SER A 28 -6.91 11.14 8.28
CA SER A 28 -7.83 10.19 7.61
C SER A 28 -8.17 10.65 6.20
N ASP A 29 -8.43 11.94 6.03
CA ASP A 29 -8.71 12.53 4.71
C ASP A 29 -7.50 12.40 3.79
N MET A 30 -6.30 12.59 4.31
CA MET A 30 -5.07 12.43 3.53
C MET A 30 -4.89 10.98 3.08
N ALA A 31 -5.22 10.01 3.93
CA ALA A 31 -5.16 8.60 3.55
C ALA A 31 -6.11 8.29 2.40
N ILE A 32 -7.34 8.83 2.44
CA ILE A 32 -8.31 8.68 1.36
C ILE A 32 -7.77 9.28 0.06
N GLU A 33 -7.21 10.48 0.14
CA GLU A 33 -6.63 11.16 -1.01
C GLU A 33 -5.49 10.37 -1.63
N GLU A 34 -4.55 9.90 -0.82
CA GLU A 34 -3.40 9.14 -1.32
C GLU A 34 -3.82 7.80 -1.94
N MET A 35 -4.80 7.12 -1.35
CA MET A 35 -5.33 5.89 -1.93
C MET A 35 -5.98 6.16 -3.28
N SER A 36 -6.67 7.29 -3.43
CA SER A 36 -7.27 7.71 -4.70
C SER A 36 -6.21 7.98 -5.75
N GLU A 37 -5.11 8.63 -5.38
CA GLU A 37 -4.01 8.92 -6.30
C GLU A 37 -3.33 7.65 -6.79
N LEU A 38 -3.13 6.67 -5.91
CA LEU A 38 -2.59 5.36 -6.31
C LEU A 38 -3.53 4.66 -7.28
N THR A 39 -4.83 4.69 -7.00
CA THR A 39 -5.83 4.09 -7.88
C THR A 39 -5.75 4.71 -9.27
N LYS A 40 -5.70 6.04 -9.37
CA LYS A 40 -5.57 6.76 -10.64
C LYS A 40 -4.30 6.37 -11.38
N ALA A 41 -3.18 6.28 -10.67
CA ALA A 41 -1.89 5.93 -11.26
C ALA A 41 -1.92 4.52 -11.87
N ILE A 42 -2.50 3.56 -11.17
CA ILE A 42 -2.63 2.18 -11.67
C ILE A 42 -3.53 2.14 -12.90
N LEU A 43 -4.66 2.83 -12.88
CA LEU A 43 -5.59 2.89 -14.02
C LEU A 43 -4.92 3.51 -15.23
N LYS A 44 -4.17 4.59 -15.04
CA LYS A 44 -3.43 5.23 -16.12
C LYS A 44 -2.38 4.29 -16.71
N ASN A 45 -1.67 3.55 -15.87
CA ASN A 45 -0.69 2.57 -16.31
C ASN A 45 -1.33 1.50 -17.19
N ARG A 46 -2.52 1.03 -16.82
CA ARG A 46 -3.25 0.03 -17.61
C ARG A 46 -3.62 0.54 -18.99
N ARG A 47 -3.99 1.82 -19.11
CA ARG A 47 -4.28 2.45 -20.41
C ARG A 47 -3.03 2.60 -21.27
N ILE A 48 -1.93 3.06 -20.66
CA ILE A 48 -0.64 3.26 -21.35
C ILE A 48 -0.10 1.90 -21.79
N TRP A 49 -0.25 0.87 -21.00
CA TRP A 49 0.19 -0.48 -21.32
C TRP A 49 -0.43 -0.99 -22.62
N ARG A 50 -1.68 -0.60 -22.89
CA ARG A 50 -2.37 -0.98 -24.13
C ARG A 50 -1.98 -0.14 -25.33
N PHE A 51 -1.78 1.15 -25.16
CA PHE A 51 -1.71 2.12 -26.26
C PHE A 51 -0.48 3.02 -26.24
N GLY A 52 0.33 2.98 -25.18
CA GLY A 52 1.45 3.88 -25.00
C GLY A 52 2.80 3.29 -25.42
N SER A 53 3.82 4.11 -25.31
CA SER A 53 5.20 3.71 -25.60
C SER A 53 5.86 3.10 -24.35
N GLU A 54 7.03 2.47 -24.57
CA GLU A 54 7.85 1.97 -23.46
C GLU A 54 8.29 3.06 -22.51
N GLU A 55 8.60 4.24 -23.06
CA GLU A 55 9.00 5.40 -22.27
C GLU A 55 7.89 5.87 -21.35
N GLU A 56 6.66 5.93 -21.87
CA GLU A 56 5.49 6.31 -21.08
C GLU A 56 5.21 5.29 -19.98
N LEU A 57 5.36 3.99 -20.28
CA LEU A 57 5.21 2.92 -19.28
C LEU A 57 6.20 3.06 -18.15
N LYS A 58 7.47 3.30 -18.49
CA LYS A 58 8.54 3.45 -17.51
C LYS A 58 8.27 4.60 -16.56
N LYS A 59 7.82 5.74 -17.11
CA LYS A 59 7.46 6.92 -16.35
C LYS A 59 6.29 6.62 -15.40
N GLN A 60 5.28 5.91 -15.92
CA GLN A 60 4.08 5.61 -15.13
C GLN A 60 4.37 4.60 -14.02
N VAL A 61 5.24 3.62 -14.25
CA VAL A 61 5.69 2.72 -13.18
C VAL A 61 6.36 3.52 -12.07
N GLY A 62 7.18 4.51 -12.41
CA GLY A 62 7.77 5.41 -11.41
C GLY A 62 6.70 6.15 -10.59
N ASN A 63 5.65 6.62 -11.24
CA ASN A 63 4.54 7.28 -10.55
C ASN A 63 3.81 6.33 -9.59
N ILE A 64 3.58 5.09 -10.02
CA ILE A 64 2.94 4.07 -9.17
C ILE A 64 3.79 3.79 -7.92
N VAL A 65 5.10 3.65 -8.11
CA VAL A 65 6.03 3.40 -6.99
C VAL A 65 5.97 4.53 -5.98
N GLU A 66 5.98 5.79 -6.46
CA GLU A 66 5.88 6.96 -5.60
C GLU A 66 4.56 7.00 -4.83
N GLU A 67 3.44 6.78 -5.53
CA GLU A 67 2.12 6.76 -4.90
C GLU A 67 1.97 5.60 -3.91
N ALA A 68 2.58 4.46 -4.21
CA ALA A 68 2.57 3.32 -3.28
C ALA A 68 3.29 3.68 -1.98
N ALA A 69 4.39 4.44 -2.06
CA ALA A 69 5.10 4.91 -0.87
C ALA A 69 4.20 5.82 -0.04
N ASP A 70 3.50 6.76 -0.68
CA ASP A 70 2.58 7.66 0.00
C ASP A 70 1.44 6.90 0.68
N VAL A 71 0.88 5.89 -0.01
CA VAL A 71 -0.19 5.04 0.57
C VAL A 71 0.34 4.24 1.76
N LEU A 72 1.53 3.67 1.65
CA LEU A 72 2.11 2.92 2.75
C LEU A 72 2.22 3.78 4.02
N ILE A 73 2.70 5.01 3.85
CA ILE A 73 2.84 5.96 4.97
C ILE A 73 1.46 6.26 5.58
N THR A 74 0.48 6.60 4.75
CA THR A 74 -0.84 6.95 5.26
C THR A 74 -1.60 5.77 5.85
N VAL A 75 -1.42 4.56 5.31
CA VAL A 75 -2.00 3.35 5.90
C VAL A 75 -1.39 3.06 7.27
N ALA A 76 -0.08 3.26 7.42
CA ALA A 76 0.56 3.14 8.73
C ALA A 76 -0.05 4.11 9.73
N GLN A 77 -0.33 5.35 9.32
CA GLN A 77 -1.02 6.32 10.18
C GLN A 77 -2.45 5.90 10.53
N VAL A 78 -3.18 5.33 9.56
CA VAL A 78 -4.52 4.80 9.82
C VAL A 78 -4.47 3.70 10.88
N ILE A 79 -3.50 2.81 10.79
CA ILE A 79 -3.29 1.77 11.80
C ILE A 79 -3.03 2.38 13.17
N MET A 80 -2.15 3.37 13.24
CA MET A 80 -1.85 4.08 14.50
C MET A 80 -3.09 4.75 15.09
N MET A 81 -3.95 5.32 14.22
CA MET A 81 -5.13 6.05 14.66
C MET A 81 -6.27 5.14 15.14
N TYR A 82 -6.43 3.95 14.53
CA TYR A 82 -7.62 3.13 14.73
C TYR A 82 -7.37 1.77 15.36
N ASP A 83 -6.17 1.21 15.24
CA ASP A 83 -5.87 -0.12 15.77
C ASP A 83 -5.33 -0.04 17.20
N HIS A 84 -6.19 0.38 18.12
CA HIS A 84 -5.81 0.57 19.53
C HIS A 84 -5.48 -0.75 20.25
N GLU A 85 -5.98 -1.86 19.75
CA GLU A 85 -5.77 -3.17 20.37
C GLU A 85 -4.64 -3.97 19.73
N GLY A 86 -4.01 -3.44 18.69
CA GLY A 86 -2.89 -4.12 18.02
C GLY A 86 -3.29 -5.37 17.25
N LYS A 87 -4.46 -5.37 16.62
CA LYS A 87 -5.01 -6.55 15.94
C LYS A 87 -4.58 -6.71 14.49
N VAL A 88 -4.09 -5.64 13.85
CA VAL A 88 -3.80 -5.68 12.41
C VAL A 88 -2.78 -6.76 12.08
N GLN A 89 -1.74 -6.91 12.87
CA GLN A 89 -0.70 -7.90 12.60
C GLN A 89 -1.27 -9.33 12.57
N ASP A 90 -2.09 -9.69 13.54
CA ASP A 90 -2.69 -11.03 13.60
C ASP A 90 -3.63 -11.26 12.42
N ILE A 91 -4.37 -10.24 12.01
CA ILE A 91 -5.26 -10.32 10.86
C ILE A 91 -4.47 -10.50 9.57
N VAL A 92 -3.37 -9.76 9.40
CA VAL A 92 -2.46 -9.92 8.26
C VAL A 92 -1.95 -11.36 8.19
N ASP A 93 -1.45 -11.87 9.31
CA ASP A 93 -0.90 -13.22 9.38
C ASP A 93 -1.95 -14.27 9.03
N PHE A 94 -3.15 -14.12 9.56
CA PHE A 94 -4.27 -15.01 9.24
C PHE A 94 -4.61 -15.00 7.75
N LYS A 95 -4.70 -13.82 7.16
CA LYS A 95 -5.04 -13.68 5.73
C LYS A 95 -3.95 -14.21 4.82
N ILE A 96 -2.69 -14.01 5.17
CA ILE A 96 -1.56 -14.54 4.40
C ILE A 96 -1.58 -16.07 4.44
N ASN A 97 -1.83 -16.65 5.61
CA ASN A 97 -1.92 -18.10 5.72
C ASN A 97 -3.07 -18.67 4.90
N ARG A 98 -4.23 -17.99 4.92
CA ARG A 98 -5.39 -18.39 4.12
C ARG A 98 -5.08 -18.32 2.62
N LEU A 99 -4.38 -17.29 2.19
CA LEU A 99 -3.96 -17.15 0.80
C LEU A 99 -3.02 -18.30 0.39
N ARG A 100 -2.05 -18.63 1.25
CA ARG A 100 -1.13 -19.74 1.00
C ARG A 100 -1.87 -21.05 0.83
N GLU A 101 -2.83 -21.33 1.69
CA GLU A 101 -3.65 -22.55 1.61
C GLU A 101 -4.44 -22.61 0.31
N ARG A 102 -5.00 -21.48 -0.12
CA ARG A 102 -5.73 -21.40 -1.38
C ARG A 102 -4.83 -21.69 -2.59
N LEU A 103 -3.64 -21.09 -2.58
CA LEU A 103 -2.67 -21.33 -3.65
C LEU A 103 -2.23 -22.80 -3.73
N GLU A 104 -2.01 -23.43 -2.58
CA GLU A 104 -1.65 -24.85 -2.51
C GLU A 104 -2.77 -25.73 -3.07
N LYS A 105 -4.02 -25.44 -2.77
CA LYS A 105 -5.18 -26.15 -3.31
C LYS A 105 -5.28 -26.01 -4.83
N GLU A 106 -5.06 -24.82 -5.34
CA GLU A 106 -5.10 -24.56 -6.78
C GLU A 106 -4.00 -25.32 -7.51
N GLU A 107 -2.81 -25.47 -6.91
CA GLU A 107 -1.70 -26.25 -7.47
C GLU A 107 -2.06 -27.73 -7.54
N ILE A 108 -2.72 -28.27 -6.52
CA ILE A 108 -3.13 -29.67 -6.48
C ILE A 108 -4.17 -30.00 -7.55
N THR A 109 -5.07 -29.06 -7.84
CA THR A 109 -6.16 -29.26 -8.78
C THR A 109 -5.75 -29.10 -10.25
N GLN A 110 -4.55 -28.60 -10.50
CA GLN A 110 -4.01 -28.51 -11.84
C GLN A 110 -3.32 -29.83 -12.24
#